data_24390e0b8b39b74bb55d7c25b42b13d6
#
_entry.id   24390e0b8b39b74bb55d7c25b42b13d6
#
_cell.length_a   1.000
_cell.length_b   1.000
_cell.length_c   1.000
_cell.angle_alpha   90.00
_cell.angle_beta   90.00
_cell.angle_gamma   90.00
#
_symmetry.space_group_name_H-M   'P 1'
#
loop_
_entity.id
_entity.type
_entity.pdbx_description
1 polymer ?
#
loop_
_entity_poly.entity_id
_entity_poly.type
_entity_poly.pdbx_seq_one_letter_code
_entity_poly.pdbx_strand_id
1 'polypeptide(L)'
;ADPHKLLSCMRVLEEEDPLLSVQWNEALREIHVSLMGEVQLEILKRALADRFGMSVRFDEGGILYKETILNAVEGVGHYEPLRHYAEVHLLLEPGSRGSGVEVGTCCPEDELEHSWQRLILKHLTERQPVGVLAGMPVTDIRITLVAGRAHLKHTEGGDFGQATHRAVRQGLMQAQSQLLEPWYDIRLEIPADCLGRAMSDLRSEE
;
A
#
# COMPACT_ATOMS: atom_id res chain seq x y z
N ALA A 1 -26.51 -6.14 10.02
CA ALA A 1 -25.63 -7.28 10.34
C ALA A 1 -24.54 -6.79 11.30
N ASP A 2 -24.08 -7.68 12.20
CA ASP A 2 -22.95 -7.39 13.07
C ASP A 2 -21.68 -7.25 12.20
N PRO A 3 -20.97 -6.11 12.21
CA PRO A 3 -19.80 -5.89 11.36
C PRO A 3 -18.70 -6.92 11.60
N HIS A 4 -18.48 -7.35 12.85
CA HIS A 4 -17.47 -8.34 13.18
C HIS A 4 -17.79 -9.72 12.63
N LYS A 5 -19.06 -10.11 12.67
CA LYS A 5 -19.51 -11.37 12.09
C LYS A 5 -19.38 -11.33 10.56
N LEU A 6 -19.74 -10.20 9.95
CA LEU A 6 -19.57 -10.00 8.50
C LEU A 6 -18.08 -10.06 8.10
N LEU A 7 -17.20 -9.38 8.85
CA LEU A 7 -15.76 -9.43 8.61
C LEU A 7 -15.21 -10.86 8.66
N SER A 8 -15.63 -11.65 9.65
CA SER A 8 -15.22 -13.05 9.76
C SER A 8 -15.66 -13.88 8.54
N CYS A 9 -16.89 -13.69 8.06
CA CYS A 9 -17.38 -14.37 6.86
C CYS A 9 -16.63 -13.94 5.59
N MET A 10 -16.32 -12.63 5.47
CA MET A 10 -15.54 -12.11 4.35
C MET A 10 -14.11 -12.65 4.34
N ARG A 11 -13.48 -12.84 5.51
CA ARG A 11 -12.16 -13.46 5.61
C ARG A 11 -12.16 -14.91 5.13
N VAL A 12 -13.22 -15.68 5.40
CA VAL A 12 -13.37 -17.04 4.87
C VAL A 12 -13.46 -17.02 3.34
N LEU A 13 -14.17 -16.06 2.76
CA LEU A 13 -14.23 -15.92 1.30
C LEU A 13 -12.91 -15.44 0.69
N GLU A 14 -12.15 -14.61 1.41
CA GLU A 14 -10.81 -14.18 1.01
C GLU A 14 -9.81 -15.35 0.97
N GLU A 15 -9.94 -16.34 1.85
CA GLU A 15 -9.12 -17.58 1.79
C GLU A 15 -9.36 -18.37 0.49
N GLU A 16 -10.58 -18.30 -0.06
CA GLU A 16 -10.94 -18.94 -1.34
C GLU A 16 -10.54 -18.07 -2.55
N ASP A 17 -10.68 -16.74 -2.43
CA ASP A 17 -10.29 -15.75 -3.45
C ASP A 17 -9.45 -14.63 -2.81
N PRO A 18 -8.12 -14.77 -2.78
CA PRO A 18 -7.22 -13.77 -2.17
C PRO A 18 -7.29 -12.38 -2.84
N LEU A 19 -7.81 -12.29 -4.07
CA LEU A 19 -7.98 -11.01 -4.77
C LEU A 19 -9.06 -10.12 -4.15
N LEU A 20 -9.97 -10.68 -3.32
CA LEU A 20 -10.96 -9.91 -2.57
C LEU A 20 -10.33 -8.90 -1.60
N SER A 21 -9.11 -9.15 -1.14
CA SER A 21 -8.32 -8.24 -0.29
C SER A 21 -9.19 -7.48 0.74
N VAL A 22 -9.77 -8.23 1.67
CA VAL A 22 -10.73 -7.71 2.64
C VAL A 22 -10.02 -6.80 3.65
N GLN A 23 -10.44 -5.55 3.76
CA GLN A 23 -9.87 -4.58 4.67
C GLN A 23 -10.94 -4.02 5.62
N TRP A 24 -10.59 -3.92 6.90
CA TRP A 24 -11.41 -3.25 7.90
C TRP A 24 -10.95 -1.80 8.06
N ASN A 25 -11.83 -0.86 7.77
CA ASN A 25 -11.59 0.56 8.05
C ASN A 25 -12.17 0.90 9.42
N GLU A 26 -11.29 1.07 10.41
CA GLU A 26 -11.70 1.33 11.79
C GLU A 26 -12.33 2.72 11.98
N ALA A 27 -11.90 3.70 11.22
CA ALA A 27 -12.40 5.07 11.30
C ALA A 27 -13.85 5.19 10.79
N LEU A 28 -14.18 4.49 9.71
CA LEU A 28 -15.50 4.48 9.09
C LEU A 28 -16.36 3.33 9.59
N ARG A 29 -15.79 2.34 10.30
CA ARG A 29 -16.42 1.06 10.68
C ARG A 29 -17.03 0.32 9.49
N GLU A 30 -16.29 0.31 8.39
CA GLU A 30 -16.68 -0.28 7.11
C GLU A 30 -15.73 -1.39 6.69
N ILE A 31 -16.27 -2.37 5.97
CA ILE A 31 -15.49 -3.43 5.34
C ILE A 31 -15.34 -3.06 3.87
N HIS A 32 -14.10 -2.91 3.43
CA HIS A 32 -13.74 -2.67 2.05
C HIS A 32 -13.26 -3.97 1.42
N VAL A 33 -13.69 -4.22 0.19
CA VAL A 33 -13.26 -5.39 -0.61
C VAL A 33 -12.87 -4.96 -1.99
N SER A 34 -11.87 -5.62 -2.56
CA SER A 34 -11.44 -5.40 -3.93
C SER A 34 -12.21 -6.35 -4.86
N LEU A 35 -12.81 -5.81 -5.91
CA LEU A 35 -13.57 -6.57 -6.89
C LEU A 35 -13.11 -6.18 -8.30
N MET A 36 -13.18 -7.12 -9.23
CA MET A 36 -12.85 -6.88 -10.65
C MET A 36 -14.04 -6.37 -11.46
N GLY A 37 -15.24 -6.26 -10.87
CA GLY A 37 -16.41 -5.77 -11.56
C GLY A 37 -17.72 -6.18 -10.89
N GLU A 38 -18.84 -5.75 -11.49
CA GLU A 38 -20.20 -5.94 -10.95
C GLU A 38 -20.62 -7.41 -10.86
N VAL A 39 -20.17 -8.25 -11.80
CA VAL A 39 -20.48 -9.68 -11.78
C VAL A 39 -19.92 -10.36 -10.53
N GLN A 40 -18.68 -10.02 -10.16
CA GLN A 40 -18.07 -10.55 -8.94
C GLN A 40 -18.80 -10.04 -7.68
N LEU A 41 -19.30 -8.79 -7.71
CA LEU A 41 -20.12 -8.23 -6.65
C LEU A 41 -21.41 -9.03 -6.42
N GLU A 42 -22.11 -9.40 -7.51
CA GLU A 42 -23.32 -10.22 -7.42
C GLU A 42 -23.04 -11.63 -6.90
N ILE A 43 -21.94 -12.25 -7.35
CA ILE A 43 -21.49 -13.55 -6.86
C ILE A 43 -21.20 -13.48 -5.37
N LEU A 44 -20.50 -12.43 -4.92
CA LEU A 44 -20.17 -12.22 -3.51
C LEU A 44 -21.43 -12.01 -2.65
N LYS A 45 -22.39 -11.20 -3.12
CA LYS A 45 -23.69 -11.03 -2.46
C LYS A 45 -24.43 -12.38 -2.29
N ARG A 46 -24.45 -13.18 -3.36
CA ARG A 46 -25.10 -14.50 -3.33
C ARG A 46 -24.36 -15.45 -2.38
N ALA A 47 -23.04 -15.51 -2.41
CA ALA A 47 -22.24 -16.34 -1.51
C ALA A 47 -22.50 -16.00 -0.02
N LEU A 48 -22.59 -14.71 0.31
CA LEU A 48 -22.89 -14.26 1.66
C LEU A 48 -24.31 -14.65 2.09
N ALA A 49 -25.29 -14.55 1.19
CA ALA A 49 -26.66 -14.94 1.49
C ALA A 49 -26.81 -16.46 1.63
N ASP A 50 -26.29 -17.23 0.67
CA ASP A 50 -26.51 -18.68 0.61
C ASP A 50 -25.71 -19.45 1.67
N ARG A 51 -24.45 -19.03 1.92
CA ARG A 51 -23.54 -19.76 2.84
C ARG A 51 -23.63 -19.26 4.29
N PHE A 52 -23.87 -17.97 4.49
CA PHE A 52 -23.82 -17.36 5.82
C PHE A 52 -25.17 -16.74 6.26
N GLY A 53 -26.18 -16.79 5.39
CA GLY A 53 -27.51 -16.22 5.69
C GLY A 53 -27.48 -14.70 5.88
N MET A 54 -26.51 -14.01 5.27
CA MET A 54 -26.32 -12.57 5.43
C MET A 54 -26.76 -11.81 4.20
N SER A 55 -27.69 -10.87 4.37
CA SER A 55 -28.01 -9.88 3.34
C SER A 55 -27.18 -8.62 3.60
N VAL A 56 -26.33 -8.25 2.64
CA VAL A 56 -25.47 -7.07 2.69
C VAL A 56 -25.78 -6.14 1.53
N ARG A 57 -25.61 -4.85 1.79
CA ARG A 57 -25.60 -3.82 0.75
C ARG A 57 -24.16 -3.36 0.55
N PHE A 58 -23.75 -3.28 -0.69
CA PHE A 58 -22.52 -2.65 -1.09
C PHE A 58 -22.84 -1.26 -1.59
N ASP A 59 -22.06 -0.30 -1.18
CA ASP A 59 -22.10 1.06 -1.71
C ASP A 59 -21.20 1.15 -2.95
N GLU A 60 -21.27 2.24 -3.70
CA GLU A 60 -20.44 2.45 -4.87
C GLU A 60 -18.97 2.39 -4.51
N GLY A 61 -18.24 1.53 -5.19
CA GLY A 61 -16.79 1.41 -5.08
C GLY A 61 -16.08 2.51 -5.87
N GLY A 62 -14.80 2.70 -5.55
CA GLY A 62 -13.90 3.55 -6.30
C GLY A 62 -12.74 2.73 -6.88
N ILE A 63 -12.04 3.31 -7.85
CA ILE A 63 -10.81 2.73 -8.37
C ILE A 63 -9.75 2.75 -7.26
N LEU A 64 -9.06 1.61 -7.05
CA LEU A 64 -7.96 1.51 -6.12
C LEU A 64 -6.69 2.05 -6.77
N TYR A 65 -6.49 3.34 -6.63
CA TYR A 65 -5.27 4.00 -7.07
C TYR A 65 -4.08 3.63 -6.18
N LYS A 66 -2.88 3.73 -6.76
CA LYS A 66 -1.61 3.76 -6.04
C LYS A 66 -0.84 5.02 -6.41
N GLU A 67 0.19 5.33 -5.66
CA GLU A 67 1.09 6.44 -5.97
C GLU A 67 2.52 5.93 -6.20
N THR A 68 3.26 6.63 -7.06
CA THR A 68 4.71 6.42 -7.25
C THR A 68 5.40 7.76 -7.42
N ILE A 69 6.73 7.74 -7.51
CA ILE A 69 7.54 8.93 -7.78
C ILE A 69 8.24 8.81 -9.13
N LEU A 70 8.52 9.95 -9.77
CA LEU A 70 9.16 10.01 -11.09
C LEU A 70 10.63 10.43 -11.03
N ASN A 71 11.10 10.93 -9.91
CA ASN A 71 12.47 11.40 -9.72
C ASN A 71 13.05 10.95 -8.39
N ALA A 72 14.35 10.82 -8.32
CA ALA A 72 15.07 10.54 -7.09
C ALA A 72 15.08 11.78 -6.18
N VAL A 73 14.85 11.56 -4.89
CA VAL A 73 14.87 12.60 -3.85
C VAL A 73 15.48 12.05 -2.57
N GLU A 74 16.07 12.92 -1.78
CA GLU A 74 16.47 12.61 -0.41
C GLU A 74 15.41 13.08 0.57
N GLY A 75 14.95 12.18 1.43
CA GLY A 75 14.04 12.48 2.52
C GLY A 75 14.79 12.49 3.85
N VAL A 76 14.66 13.55 4.62
CA VAL A 76 15.29 13.70 5.92
C VAL A 76 14.24 13.70 7.02
N GLY A 77 14.43 12.86 8.02
CA GLY A 77 13.59 12.80 9.21
C GLY A 77 14.40 13.04 10.46
N HIS A 78 14.00 14.05 11.21
CA HIS A 78 14.60 14.42 12.47
C HIS A 78 13.57 14.33 13.59
N TYR A 79 13.94 13.68 14.70
CA TYR A 79 13.10 13.54 15.89
C TYR A 79 13.90 13.89 17.14
N GLU A 80 13.60 15.03 17.75
CA GLU A 80 14.34 15.58 18.90
C GLU A 80 13.40 16.26 19.91
N PRO A 81 12.43 15.54 20.52
CA PRO A 81 11.66 16.09 21.62
C PRO A 81 12.38 15.85 22.96
N LEU A 82 12.68 16.92 23.70
CA LEU A 82 13.26 16.92 25.06
C LEU A 82 14.55 16.08 25.20
N ARG A 83 14.44 14.78 25.52
CA ARG A 83 15.58 13.88 25.77
C ARG A 83 15.69 12.77 24.72
N HIS A 84 15.09 12.96 23.56
CA HIS A 84 15.11 12.01 22.46
C HIS A 84 15.88 12.59 21.29
N TYR A 85 16.57 11.74 20.54
CA TYR A 85 17.28 12.16 19.33
C TYR A 85 17.35 11.02 18.33
N ALA A 86 16.89 11.23 17.11
CA ALA A 86 17.14 10.35 15.98
C ALA A 86 17.11 11.15 14.67
N GLU A 87 18.04 10.87 13.78
CA GLU A 87 18.11 11.44 12.45
C GLU A 87 18.25 10.33 11.41
N VAL A 88 17.45 10.39 10.33
CA VAL A 88 17.39 9.39 9.27
C VAL A 88 17.38 10.09 7.93
N HIS A 89 18.26 9.69 7.03
CA HIS A 89 18.34 10.13 5.65
C HIS A 89 18.00 8.96 4.73
N LEU A 90 17.00 9.13 3.90
CA LEU A 90 16.51 8.13 2.97
C LEU A 90 16.60 8.65 1.55
N LEU A 91 17.25 7.91 0.67
CA LEU A 91 17.15 8.12 -0.77
C LEU A 91 15.94 7.36 -1.29
N LEU A 92 14.98 8.09 -1.87
CA LEU A 92 13.81 7.55 -2.53
C LEU A 92 14.02 7.63 -4.05
N GLU A 93 13.93 6.50 -4.73
CA GLU A 93 14.14 6.39 -6.17
C GLU A 93 12.96 5.70 -6.85
N PRO A 94 12.60 6.09 -8.09
CA PRO A 94 11.62 5.33 -8.87
C PRO A 94 12.07 3.88 -9.05
N GLY A 95 11.16 2.94 -8.81
CA GLY A 95 11.35 1.52 -9.08
C GLY A 95 10.77 1.10 -10.44
N SER A 96 11.04 -0.14 -10.84
CA SER A 96 10.41 -0.73 -12.01
C SER A 96 8.93 -0.97 -11.78
N ARG A 97 8.13 -0.95 -12.83
CA ARG A 97 6.69 -1.27 -12.73
C ARG A 97 6.50 -2.65 -12.13
N GLY A 98 5.67 -2.72 -11.08
CA GLY A 98 5.36 -3.95 -10.36
C GLY A 98 6.41 -4.36 -9.33
N SER A 99 7.47 -3.57 -9.09
CA SER A 99 8.48 -3.89 -8.08
C SER A 99 8.01 -3.69 -6.63
N GLY A 100 6.90 -2.98 -6.45
CA GLY A 100 6.40 -2.67 -5.11
C GLY A 100 7.29 -1.67 -4.37
N VAL A 101 7.52 -1.89 -3.08
CA VAL A 101 8.43 -1.08 -2.26
C VAL A 101 9.65 -1.91 -1.91
N GLU A 102 10.79 -1.55 -2.48
CA GLU A 102 12.08 -2.15 -2.15
C GLU A 102 12.78 -1.33 -1.07
N VAL A 103 13.36 -1.97 -0.07
CA VAL A 103 14.09 -1.29 1.00
C VAL A 103 15.51 -1.82 1.09
N GLY A 104 16.46 -0.92 1.36
CA GLY A 104 17.87 -1.27 1.51
C GLY A 104 18.65 -0.24 2.32
N THR A 105 19.94 -0.52 2.54
CA THR A 105 20.88 0.39 3.21
C THR A 105 22.20 0.41 2.49
N CYS A 106 22.78 1.59 2.38
CA CYS A 106 24.20 1.82 2.04
C CYS A 106 24.88 2.70 3.10
N CYS A 107 24.22 2.92 4.24
CA CYS A 107 24.75 3.69 5.36
C CYS A 107 25.98 2.97 5.94
N PRO A 108 27.12 3.65 6.12
CA PRO A 108 28.30 3.09 6.77
C PRO A 108 28.03 2.75 8.24
N GLU A 109 28.64 1.67 8.75
CA GLU A 109 28.45 1.22 10.13
C GLU A 109 29.09 2.18 11.16
N ASP A 110 30.11 2.93 10.75
CA ASP A 110 30.74 3.97 11.57
C ASP A 110 29.89 5.24 11.70
N GLU A 111 28.94 5.48 10.81
CA GLU A 111 27.94 6.55 10.95
C GLU A 111 26.76 6.12 11.79
N LEU A 112 26.21 4.92 11.52
CA LEU A 112 25.08 4.38 12.24
C LEU A 112 25.22 2.87 12.46
N GLU A 113 25.24 2.47 13.71
CA GLU A 113 25.37 1.08 14.14
C GLU A 113 24.34 0.17 13.46
N HIS A 114 24.76 -1.02 13.08
CA HIS A 114 23.97 -1.99 12.30
C HIS A 114 22.64 -2.39 12.97
N SER A 115 22.58 -2.37 14.28
CA SER A 115 21.36 -2.59 15.07
C SER A 115 20.28 -1.56 14.75
N TRP A 116 20.67 -0.28 14.67
CA TRP A 116 19.77 0.82 14.32
C TRP A 116 19.36 0.80 12.85
N GLN A 117 20.29 0.48 11.95
CA GLN A 117 19.96 0.31 10.54
C GLN A 117 18.89 -0.75 10.33
N ARG A 118 19.03 -1.93 10.95
CA ARG A 118 18.01 -3.00 10.90
C ARG A 118 16.66 -2.56 11.44
N LEU A 119 16.64 -1.76 12.50
CA LEU A 119 15.41 -1.22 13.07
C LEU A 119 14.71 -0.26 12.10
N ILE A 120 15.47 0.62 11.42
CA ILE A 120 14.94 1.54 10.40
C ILE A 120 14.33 0.74 9.24
N LEU A 121 15.06 -0.26 8.70
CA LEU A 121 14.55 -1.12 7.62
C LEU A 121 13.28 -1.86 8.04
N LYS A 122 13.22 -2.34 9.28
CA LYS A 122 12.02 -2.96 9.83
C LYS A 122 10.83 -1.99 9.82
N HIS A 123 10.99 -0.76 10.28
CA HIS A 123 9.92 0.26 10.24
C HIS A 123 9.46 0.59 8.82
N LEU A 124 10.36 0.58 7.83
CA LEU A 124 10.03 0.77 6.42
C LEU A 124 9.21 -0.39 5.83
N THR A 125 9.45 -1.63 6.30
CA THR A 125 8.73 -2.82 5.82
C THR A 125 7.43 -3.09 6.55
N GLU A 126 7.31 -2.70 7.82
CA GLU A 126 6.10 -2.95 8.64
C GLU A 126 4.89 -2.10 8.19
N ARG A 127 5.15 -0.94 7.64
CA ARG A 127 4.09 -0.02 7.24
C ARG A 127 4.30 0.47 5.81
N GLN A 128 3.36 0.10 4.93
CA GLN A 128 3.36 0.61 3.56
C GLN A 128 3.29 2.14 3.57
N PRO A 129 4.20 2.83 2.84
CA PRO A 129 4.15 4.27 2.72
C PRO A 129 2.85 4.74 2.08
N VAL A 130 2.35 5.88 2.56
CA VAL A 130 1.17 6.54 2.01
C VAL A 130 1.62 7.76 1.24
N GLY A 131 1.15 7.89 0.01
CA GLY A 131 1.48 8.98 -0.89
C GLY A 131 0.92 10.33 -0.45
N VAL A 132 1.32 11.39 -1.14
CA VAL A 132 1.00 12.78 -0.77
C VAL A 132 0.03 13.45 -1.74
N LEU A 133 -0.30 12.81 -2.87
CA LEU A 133 -1.29 13.36 -3.83
C LEU A 133 -2.73 13.08 -3.39
N ALA A 134 -3.06 11.81 -3.20
CA ALA A 134 -4.40 11.35 -2.88
C ALA A 134 -4.44 10.49 -1.61
N GLY A 135 -3.30 10.32 -0.93
CA GLY A 135 -3.19 9.46 0.24
C GLY A 135 -3.28 7.98 -0.07
N MET A 136 -2.96 7.59 -1.30
CA MET A 136 -2.99 6.21 -1.74
C MET A 136 -1.70 5.47 -1.37
N PRO A 137 -1.72 4.13 -1.29
CA PRO A 137 -0.52 3.35 -1.02
C PRO A 137 0.56 3.60 -2.08
N VAL A 138 1.81 3.81 -1.64
CA VAL A 138 2.94 4.00 -2.56
C VAL A 138 3.46 2.66 -3.05
N THR A 139 3.83 2.60 -4.33
CA THR A 139 4.40 1.42 -4.99
C THR A 139 5.49 1.83 -5.98
N ASP A 140 6.25 0.84 -6.47
CA ASP A 140 7.28 1.01 -7.49
C ASP A 140 8.31 2.07 -7.10
N ILE A 141 8.79 1.96 -5.86
CA ILE A 141 9.86 2.80 -5.32
C ILE A 141 10.92 1.94 -4.63
N ARG A 142 12.15 2.45 -4.65
CA ARG A 142 13.25 1.97 -3.82
C ARG A 142 13.55 3.00 -2.75
N ILE A 143 13.64 2.56 -1.49
CA ILE A 143 13.98 3.38 -0.35
C ILE A 143 15.30 2.86 0.23
N THR A 144 16.35 3.67 0.16
CA THR A 144 17.68 3.32 0.63
C THR A 144 18.07 4.20 1.80
N LEU A 145 18.41 3.59 2.94
CA LEU A 145 19.01 4.32 4.05
C LEU A 145 20.43 4.72 3.67
N VAL A 146 20.69 6.02 3.57
CA VAL A 146 21.99 6.57 3.14
C VAL A 146 22.81 7.11 4.30
N ALA A 147 22.17 7.69 5.32
CA ALA A 147 22.82 8.18 6.52
C ALA A 147 21.85 8.16 7.71
N GLY A 148 22.40 8.22 8.91
CA GLY A 148 21.60 8.33 10.12
C GLY A 148 22.46 8.69 11.32
N ARG A 149 21.82 9.26 12.34
CA ARG A 149 22.55 9.64 13.57
C ARG A 149 21.75 9.26 14.81
N ALA A 150 22.45 8.64 15.75
CA ALA A 150 21.98 8.34 17.09
C ALA A 150 22.77 9.15 18.12
N HIS A 151 22.17 9.39 19.28
CA HIS A 151 22.84 9.95 20.42
C HIS A 151 22.92 8.93 21.55
N LEU A 152 24.13 8.65 22.05
CA LEU A 152 24.42 7.58 23.02
C LEU A 152 23.51 7.56 24.28
N LYS A 153 23.01 8.73 24.70
CA LYS A 153 22.21 8.87 25.93
C LYS A 153 20.73 9.19 25.67
N HIS A 154 20.37 9.51 24.43
CA HIS A 154 19.07 10.10 24.13
C HIS A 154 18.34 9.41 22.98
N THR A 155 18.90 8.34 22.41
CA THR A 155 18.23 7.58 21.36
C THR A 155 17.60 6.33 21.94
N GLU A 156 16.30 6.20 21.75
CA GLU A 156 15.51 5.00 22.03
C GLU A 156 14.97 4.41 20.74
N GLY A 157 14.62 3.11 20.76
CA GLY A 157 14.18 2.41 19.53
C GLY A 157 12.97 3.05 18.83
N GLY A 158 12.05 3.62 19.62
CA GLY A 158 10.87 4.30 19.07
C GLY A 158 11.18 5.61 18.33
N ASP A 159 12.30 6.25 18.61
CA ASP A 159 12.70 7.52 18.00
C ASP A 159 13.02 7.35 16.51
N PHE A 160 13.68 6.25 16.16
CA PHE A 160 13.94 5.90 14.77
C PHE A 160 12.65 5.61 13.99
N GLY A 161 11.63 5.06 14.63
CA GLY A 161 10.32 4.90 14.00
C GLY A 161 9.72 6.24 13.59
N GLN A 162 9.77 7.24 14.48
CA GLN A 162 9.28 8.59 14.19
C GLN A 162 10.13 9.30 13.12
N ALA A 163 11.46 9.23 13.23
CA ALA A 163 12.37 9.83 12.27
C ALA A 163 12.21 9.19 10.87
N THR A 164 12.10 7.86 10.79
CA THR A 164 11.90 7.14 9.53
C THR A 164 10.61 7.56 8.81
N HIS A 165 9.48 7.61 9.53
CA HIS A 165 8.21 8.06 8.93
C HIS A 165 8.25 9.51 8.47
N ARG A 166 8.95 10.38 9.19
CA ARG A 166 9.15 11.77 8.79
C ARG A 166 10.03 11.88 7.54
N ALA A 167 11.12 11.09 7.46
CA ALA A 167 11.99 11.03 6.29
C ALA A 167 11.23 10.61 5.03
N VAL A 168 10.46 9.52 5.10
CA VAL A 168 9.62 9.06 3.99
C VAL A 168 8.64 10.15 3.56
N ARG A 169 7.89 10.72 4.50
CA ARG A 169 6.90 11.76 4.17
C ARG A 169 7.55 12.99 3.57
N GLN A 170 8.66 13.45 4.12
CA GLN A 170 9.38 14.63 3.65
C GLN A 170 9.93 14.40 2.24
N GLY A 171 10.50 13.22 1.96
CA GLY A 171 10.96 12.84 0.62
C GLY A 171 9.80 12.80 -0.38
N LEU A 172 8.68 12.15 -0.05
CA LEU A 172 7.50 12.10 -0.92
C LEU A 172 6.92 13.50 -1.21
N MET A 173 6.99 14.42 -0.27
CA MET A 173 6.54 15.81 -0.49
C MET A 173 7.46 16.60 -1.44
N GLN A 174 8.73 16.22 -1.58
CA GLN A 174 9.68 16.86 -2.51
C GLN A 174 9.68 16.18 -3.88
N ALA A 175 9.27 14.91 -3.95
CA ALA A 175 9.24 14.14 -5.18
C ALA A 175 8.14 14.63 -6.12
N GLN A 176 8.37 14.43 -7.41
CA GLN A 176 7.32 14.50 -8.41
C GLN A 176 6.53 13.19 -8.36
N SER A 177 5.38 13.22 -7.68
CA SER A 177 4.52 12.05 -7.51
C SER A 177 3.56 11.88 -8.69
N GLN A 178 3.19 10.63 -8.97
CA GLN A 178 2.24 10.24 -10.01
C GLN A 178 1.22 9.27 -9.43
N LEU A 179 -0.06 9.46 -9.82
CA LEU A 179 -1.13 8.51 -9.53
C LEU A 179 -1.08 7.36 -10.54
N LEU A 180 -1.33 6.15 -10.07
CA LEU A 180 -1.39 4.93 -10.85
C LEU A 180 -2.76 4.29 -10.69
N GLU A 181 -3.36 3.90 -11.81
CA GLU A 181 -4.57 3.09 -11.85
C GLU A 181 -4.23 1.62 -12.12
N PRO A 182 -5.08 0.66 -11.69
CA PRO A 182 -4.87 -0.75 -11.97
C PRO A 182 -5.17 -1.06 -13.44
N TRP A 183 -4.27 -1.79 -14.09
CA TRP A 183 -4.45 -2.35 -15.43
C TRP A 183 -4.30 -3.86 -15.36
N TYR A 184 -5.12 -4.57 -16.11
CA TYR A 184 -5.14 -6.03 -16.17
C TYR A 184 -4.90 -6.53 -17.59
N ASP A 185 -4.05 -7.54 -17.73
CA ASP A 185 -3.95 -8.29 -18.98
C ASP A 185 -5.07 -9.34 -19.02
N ILE A 186 -5.95 -9.24 -20.01
CA ILE A 186 -7.08 -10.15 -20.18
C ILE A 186 -6.83 -11.05 -21.39
N ARG A 187 -6.90 -12.37 -21.17
CA ARG A 187 -6.96 -13.35 -22.26
C ARG A 187 -8.37 -13.91 -22.32
N LEU A 188 -9.05 -13.64 -23.45
CA LEU A 188 -10.42 -14.07 -23.68
C LEU A 188 -10.46 -15.16 -24.77
N GLU A 189 -10.97 -16.34 -24.43
CA GLU A 189 -11.21 -17.43 -25.37
C GLU A 189 -12.71 -17.56 -25.62
N ILE A 190 -13.15 -17.25 -26.83
CA ILE A 190 -14.57 -17.19 -27.21
C ILE A 190 -14.82 -17.88 -28.55
N PRO A 191 -16.03 -18.35 -28.81
CA PRO A 191 -16.44 -18.80 -30.15
C PRO A 191 -16.29 -17.69 -31.18
N ALA A 192 -15.98 -18.06 -32.46
CA ALA A 192 -15.69 -17.11 -33.52
C ALA A 192 -16.89 -16.20 -33.87
N ASP A 193 -18.11 -16.67 -33.70
CA ASP A 193 -19.35 -15.92 -33.89
C ASP A 193 -19.60 -14.83 -32.86
N CYS A 194 -18.98 -14.95 -31.67
CA CYS A 194 -19.06 -13.96 -30.59
C CYS A 194 -17.97 -12.86 -30.65
N LEU A 195 -16.99 -12.99 -31.58
CA LEU A 195 -15.83 -12.11 -31.63
C LEU A 195 -16.21 -10.62 -31.81
N GLY A 196 -17.13 -10.33 -32.73
CA GLY A 196 -17.54 -8.95 -33.00
C GLY A 196 -18.17 -8.26 -31.80
N ARG A 197 -18.99 -8.99 -31.04
CA ARG A 197 -19.63 -8.47 -29.83
C ARG A 197 -18.63 -8.26 -28.75
N ALA A 198 -17.76 -9.23 -28.47
CA ALA A 198 -16.72 -9.11 -27.45
C ALA A 198 -15.77 -7.92 -27.70
N MET A 199 -15.38 -7.71 -28.98
CA MET A 199 -14.55 -6.55 -29.34
C MET A 199 -15.28 -5.22 -29.14
N SER A 200 -16.61 -5.19 -29.37
CA SER A 200 -17.42 -3.98 -29.11
C SER A 200 -17.54 -3.70 -27.62
N ASP A 201 -17.83 -4.74 -26.84
CA ASP A 201 -18.00 -4.62 -25.37
C ASP A 201 -16.68 -4.16 -24.69
N LEU A 202 -15.54 -4.76 -25.11
CA LEU A 202 -14.22 -4.34 -24.57
C LEU A 202 -13.84 -2.89 -24.93
N ARG A 203 -14.28 -2.37 -26.08
CA ARG A 203 -14.02 -0.97 -26.45
C ARG A 203 -14.92 0.04 -25.75
N SER A 204 -16.10 -0.39 -25.29
CA SER A 204 -17.01 0.50 -24.57
C SER A 204 -16.61 0.75 -23.11
N GLU A 205 -15.64 -0.04 -22.60
CA GLU A 205 -15.12 0.07 -21.24
C GLU A 205 -13.79 0.91 -21.17
N GLU A 206 -13.29 1.41 -22.32
CA GLU A 206 -12.19 2.37 -22.38
C GLU A 206 -12.72 3.82 -22.26
#